data_ffb67fbf0eb9d01ad855d90f05c26418
#
_entry.id   ffb67fbf0eb9d01ad855d90f05c26418
#
_cell.length_a   1.000
_cell.length_b   1.000
_cell.length_c   1.000
_cell.angle_alpha   90.00
_cell.angle_beta   90.00
_cell.angle_gamma   90.00
#
_symmetry.space_group_name_H-M   'P 1'
#
loop_
_entity.id
_entity.type
_entity.pdbx_description
1 polymer ?
#
loop_
_entity_poly.entity_id
_entity_poly.type
_entity_poly.pdbx_seq_one_letter_code
_entity_poly.pdbx_strand_id
1 'polypeptide(L)'
;METLHMALGADSYDILLQRGLLAKAGTLLNLGRKVLVVTDSGVPAQYAAQLAAQCAAPVLVTVQQGEGAKSFDGLQTLLGAMLDAGFHRGDCVVAVGGGVVGDLAGFAAATYMRGIDFYNIPTTSLSQVDSSIGGKTAINFNGVKNIVGTFYQPRRVLVDPDLLATLPPRQLAA
;
A
#
# COMPACT_ATOMS: atom_id res chain seq x y z
N MET A 1 -15.31 14.67 -5.87
CA MET A 1 -14.50 13.73 -5.06
C MET A 1 -15.16 13.56 -3.71
N GLU A 2 -15.37 12.31 -3.33
CA GLU A 2 -15.87 12.01 -1.99
C GLU A 2 -14.70 11.83 -1.02
N THR A 3 -14.88 12.33 0.20
CA THR A 3 -13.86 12.20 1.24
C THR A 3 -14.52 11.61 2.50
N LEU A 4 -13.96 10.50 2.98
CA LEU A 4 -14.35 9.91 4.26
C LEU A 4 -13.24 10.15 5.27
N HIS A 5 -13.54 10.91 6.32
CA HIS A 5 -12.56 11.20 7.37
C HIS A 5 -12.63 10.14 8.47
N MET A 6 -11.48 9.50 8.75
CA MET A 6 -11.33 8.55 9.84
C MET A 6 -10.77 9.28 11.06
N ALA A 7 -11.64 9.54 12.03
CA ALA A 7 -11.30 10.33 13.23
C ALA A 7 -10.65 9.44 14.29
N LEU A 8 -9.32 9.42 14.34
CA LEU A 8 -8.51 8.59 15.25
C LEU A 8 -7.51 9.42 16.04
N GLY A 9 -7.86 10.65 16.38
CA GLY A 9 -6.94 11.56 17.08
C GLY A 9 -5.72 11.91 16.22
N ALA A 10 -4.53 11.69 16.76
CA ALA A 10 -3.27 11.94 16.02
C ALA A 10 -3.08 11.03 14.81
N ASP A 11 -3.77 9.88 14.75
CA ASP A 11 -3.69 8.91 13.67
C ASP A 11 -4.81 9.08 12.65
N SER A 12 -5.56 10.17 12.70
CA SER A 12 -6.63 10.46 11.75
C SER A 12 -6.12 10.53 10.33
N TYR A 13 -6.92 10.08 9.37
CA TYR A 13 -6.59 10.15 7.95
C TYR A 13 -7.84 10.21 7.10
N ASP A 14 -7.68 10.57 5.83
CA ASP A 14 -8.76 10.65 4.87
C ASP A 14 -8.68 9.50 3.86
N ILE A 15 -9.86 9.00 3.49
CA ILE A 15 -10.06 8.10 2.37
C ILE A 15 -10.69 8.94 1.26
N LEU A 16 -9.99 9.07 0.14
CA LEU A 16 -10.46 9.81 -1.02
C LEU A 16 -10.99 8.84 -2.07
N LEU A 17 -12.18 9.11 -2.59
CA LEU A 17 -12.85 8.26 -3.57
C LEU A 17 -13.20 9.07 -4.81
N GLN A 18 -12.64 8.70 -5.94
CA GLN A 18 -12.97 9.28 -7.24
C GLN A 18 -12.34 8.45 -8.35
N ARG A 19 -13.02 8.31 -9.48
CA ARG A 19 -12.41 7.75 -10.69
C ARG A 19 -11.25 8.62 -11.15
N GLY A 20 -10.16 7.99 -11.57
CA GLY A 20 -8.98 8.67 -12.08
C GLY A 20 -8.03 9.20 -11.00
N LEU A 21 -8.21 8.86 -9.73
CA LEU A 21 -7.35 9.36 -8.64
C LEU A 21 -5.89 8.94 -8.79
N LEU A 22 -5.62 7.77 -9.38
CA LEU A 22 -4.25 7.32 -9.55
C LEU A 22 -3.41 8.32 -10.33
N ALA A 23 -3.98 8.94 -11.37
CA ALA A 23 -3.30 9.96 -12.17
C ALA A 23 -3.02 11.25 -11.39
N LYS A 24 -3.72 11.46 -10.29
CA LYS A 24 -3.60 12.67 -9.44
C LYS A 24 -2.86 12.41 -8.13
N ALA A 25 -2.31 11.22 -7.94
CA ALA A 25 -1.71 10.83 -6.66
C ALA A 25 -0.62 11.82 -6.21
N GLY A 26 0.19 12.33 -7.12
CA GLY A 26 1.25 13.28 -6.79
C GLY A 26 0.77 14.61 -6.21
N THR A 27 -0.49 14.98 -6.44
CA THR A 27 -1.09 16.20 -5.85
C THR A 27 -1.79 15.91 -4.52
N LEU A 28 -2.11 14.64 -4.24
CA LEU A 28 -2.89 14.23 -3.08
C LEU A 28 -2.04 13.59 -2.00
N LEU A 29 -0.87 13.07 -2.35
CA LEU A 29 0.07 12.42 -1.46
C LEU A 29 1.40 13.18 -1.50
N ASN A 30 2.15 13.13 -0.40
CA ASN A 30 3.48 13.72 -0.39
C ASN A 30 4.49 12.72 -0.99
N LEU A 31 4.67 12.79 -2.30
CA LEU A 31 5.59 11.93 -3.07
C LEU A 31 6.89 12.65 -3.46
N GLY A 32 7.14 13.85 -2.96
CA GLY A 32 8.35 14.64 -3.20
C GLY A 32 9.53 14.18 -2.34
N ARG A 33 9.72 12.88 -2.20
CA ARG A 33 10.73 12.24 -1.34
C ARG A 33 11.05 10.85 -1.89
N LYS A 34 11.87 10.07 -1.20
CA LYS A 34 12.03 8.66 -1.55
C LYS A 34 10.73 7.91 -1.22
N VAL A 35 10.26 7.12 -2.16
CA VAL A 35 9.00 6.39 -2.05
C VAL A 35 9.23 4.93 -2.44
N LEU A 36 8.97 4.02 -1.51
CA LEU A 36 8.92 2.59 -1.84
C LEU A 36 7.54 2.29 -2.40
N VAL A 37 7.47 1.96 -3.68
CA VAL A 37 6.23 1.57 -4.35
C VAL A 37 6.16 0.05 -4.37
N VAL A 38 5.20 -0.53 -3.64
CA VAL A 38 5.04 -1.97 -3.52
C VAL A 38 3.82 -2.42 -4.29
N THR A 39 4.00 -3.39 -5.17
CA THR A 39 2.92 -4.05 -5.91
C THR A 39 3.20 -5.54 -6.01
N ASP A 40 2.32 -6.30 -6.64
CA ASP A 40 2.57 -7.71 -6.91
C ASP A 40 2.43 -8.06 -8.39
N SER A 41 2.83 -9.27 -8.76
CA SER A 41 2.86 -9.73 -10.15
C SER A 41 1.46 -9.92 -10.77
N GLY A 42 0.41 -9.88 -9.96
CA GLY A 42 -0.97 -9.97 -10.44
C GLY A 42 -1.63 -8.62 -10.70
N VAL A 43 -1.03 -7.53 -10.24
CA VAL A 43 -1.53 -6.17 -10.48
C VAL A 43 -0.99 -5.68 -11.82
N PRO A 44 -1.82 -5.05 -12.69
CA PRO A 44 -1.31 -4.48 -13.93
C PRO A 44 -0.12 -3.58 -13.67
N ALA A 45 1.01 -3.87 -14.32
CA ALA A 45 2.28 -3.19 -14.07
C ALA A 45 2.19 -1.66 -14.29
N GLN A 46 1.27 -1.22 -15.15
CA GLN A 46 1.07 0.20 -15.42
C GLN A 46 0.59 0.99 -14.21
N TYR A 47 -0.07 0.36 -13.24
CA TYR A 47 -0.55 1.09 -12.06
C TYR A 47 0.59 1.56 -11.17
N ALA A 48 1.49 0.66 -10.80
CA ALA A 48 2.65 1.04 -10.01
C ALA A 48 3.60 1.96 -10.80
N ALA A 49 3.73 1.75 -12.12
CA ALA A 49 4.54 2.60 -12.97
C ALA A 49 3.97 4.02 -13.03
N GLN A 50 2.65 4.17 -13.14
CA GLN A 50 1.99 5.46 -13.15
C GLN A 50 2.17 6.21 -11.83
N LEU A 51 2.11 5.49 -10.70
CA LEU A 51 2.39 6.09 -9.40
C LEU A 51 3.86 6.49 -9.30
N ALA A 52 4.77 5.60 -9.66
CA ALA A 52 6.21 5.87 -9.59
C ALA A 52 6.60 7.10 -10.40
N ALA A 53 5.97 7.31 -11.55
CA ALA A 53 6.23 8.49 -12.39
C ALA A 53 5.89 9.81 -11.69
N GLN A 54 5.10 9.79 -10.63
CA GLN A 54 4.72 10.98 -9.85
C GLN A 54 5.59 11.16 -8.60
N CYS A 55 6.55 10.29 -8.37
CA CYS A 55 7.44 10.35 -7.21
C CYS A 55 8.75 11.05 -7.56
N ALA A 56 9.33 11.78 -6.61
CA ALA A 56 10.63 12.40 -6.80
C ALA A 56 11.75 11.35 -6.91
N ALA A 57 11.71 10.32 -6.06
CA ALA A 57 12.72 9.27 -6.03
C ALA A 57 12.06 7.91 -5.71
N PRO A 58 11.44 7.27 -6.71
CA PRO A 58 10.75 5.99 -6.49
C PRO A 58 11.71 4.81 -6.45
N VAL A 59 11.39 3.84 -5.60
CA VAL A 59 11.97 2.49 -5.62
C VAL A 59 10.80 1.53 -5.77
N LEU A 60 10.72 0.84 -6.89
CA LEU A 60 9.62 -0.07 -7.20
C LEU A 60 10.00 -1.50 -6.85
N VAL A 61 9.19 -2.15 -6.02
CA VAL A 61 9.34 -3.56 -5.69
C VAL A 61 8.05 -4.30 -6.05
N THR A 62 8.18 -5.30 -6.91
CA THR A 62 7.08 -6.20 -7.29
C THR A 62 7.29 -7.54 -6.60
N VAL A 63 6.42 -7.89 -5.66
CA VAL A 63 6.47 -9.19 -5.02
C VAL A 63 5.65 -10.21 -5.79
N GLN A 64 5.86 -11.49 -5.53
CA GLN A 64 5.06 -12.55 -6.15
C GLN A 64 3.62 -12.48 -5.65
N GLN A 65 2.65 -12.57 -6.55
CA GLN A 65 1.24 -12.60 -6.21
C GLN A 65 0.92 -13.78 -5.26
N GLY A 66 0.05 -13.54 -4.30
CA GLY A 66 -0.47 -14.55 -3.40
C GLY A 66 0.00 -14.40 -1.96
N GLU A 67 -0.58 -15.18 -1.06
CA GLU A 67 -0.31 -15.12 0.39
C GLU A 67 1.14 -15.42 0.75
N GLY A 68 1.88 -16.14 -0.09
CA GLY A 68 3.28 -16.47 0.17
C GLY A 68 4.18 -15.24 0.32
N ALA A 69 3.81 -14.11 -0.26
CA ALA A 69 4.57 -12.88 -0.11
C ALA A 69 4.45 -12.28 1.31
N LYS A 70 3.35 -12.58 2.01
CA LYS A 70 3.15 -12.14 3.42
C LYS A 70 3.95 -13.00 4.37
N SER A 71 5.24 -12.79 4.39
CA SER A 71 6.21 -13.61 5.12
C SER A 71 7.34 -12.72 5.64
N PHE A 72 8.18 -13.29 6.52
CA PHE A 72 9.41 -12.60 6.92
C PHE A 72 10.33 -12.36 5.73
N ASP A 73 10.39 -13.28 4.76
CA ASP A 73 11.19 -13.07 3.54
C ASP A 73 10.67 -11.88 2.74
N GLY A 74 9.36 -11.76 2.57
CA GLY A 74 8.74 -10.62 1.91
C GLY A 74 9.02 -9.30 2.64
N LEU A 75 8.87 -9.31 3.96
CA LEU A 75 9.19 -8.15 4.79
C LEU A 75 10.66 -7.76 4.65
N GLN A 76 11.56 -8.74 4.72
CA GLN A 76 12.99 -8.51 4.60
C GLN A 76 13.37 -7.91 3.25
N THR A 77 12.72 -8.35 2.17
CA THR A 77 12.92 -7.79 0.83
C THR A 77 12.56 -6.29 0.82
N LEU A 78 11.44 -5.90 1.40
CA LEU A 78 11.02 -4.49 1.43
C LEU A 78 11.94 -3.65 2.31
N LEU A 79 12.27 -4.14 3.49
CA LEU A 79 13.18 -3.44 4.41
C LEU A 79 14.56 -3.27 3.78
N GLY A 80 15.06 -4.31 3.12
CA GLY A 80 16.36 -4.28 2.43
C GLY A 80 16.37 -3.26 1.30
N ALA A 81 15.31 -3.19 0.50
CA ALA A 81 15.20 -2.22 -0.59
C ALA A 81 15.27 -0.78 -0.07
N MET A 82 14.60 -0.49 1.04
CA MET A 82 14.63 0.83 1.65
C MET A 82 16.02 1.15 2.24
N LEU A 83 16.61 0.19 2.93
CA LEU A 83 17.94 0.37 3.53
C LEU A 83 19.00 0.63 2.45
N ASP A 84 18.99 -0.18 1.39
CA ASP A 84 19.96 -0.06 0.28
C ASP A 84 19.82 1.27 -0.46
N ALA A 85 18.60 1.80 -0.56
CA ALA A 85 18.35 3.08 -1.20
C ALA A 85 18.54 4.29 -0.27
N GLY A 86 18.92 4.05 0.98
CA GLY A 86 19.18 5.13 1.93
C GLY A 86 17.94 5.84 2.45
N PHE A 87 16.81 5.13 2.57
CA PHE A 87 15.61 5.72 3.15
C PHE A 87 15.86 6.16 4.59
N HIS A 88 15.26 7.28 4.96
CA HIS A 88 15.24 7.79 6.32
C HIS A 88 13.80 7.99 6.81
N ARG A 89 13.65 8.48 8.02
CA ARG A 89 12.34 8.57 8.67
C ARG A 89 11.35 9.49 7.95
N GLY A 90 11.81 10.43 7.14
CA GLY A 90 10.98 11.32 6.36
C GLY A 90 10.48 10.75 5.03
N ASP A 91 10.92 9.54 4.65
CA ASP A 91 10.50 8.89 3.41
C ASP A 91 9.21 8.09 3.63
N CYS A 92 8.69 7.43 2.60
CA CYS A 92 7.39 6.77 2.72
C CYS A 92 7.28 5.49 1.90
N VAL A 93 6.22 4.74 2.19
CA VAL A 93 5.82 3.52 1.46
C VAL A 93 4.44 3.74 0.87
N VAL A 94 4.25 3.34 -0.39
CA VAL A 94 2.93 3.31 -1.04
C VAL A 94 2.64 1.90 -1.51
N ALA A 95 1.51 1.35 -1.07
CA ALA A 95 1.02 0.06 -1.54
C ALA A 95 0.08 0.27 -2.72
N VAL A 96 0.33 -0.44 -3.82
CA VAL A 96 -0.54 -0.44 -5.01
C VAL A 96 -0.93 -1.90 -5.27
N GLY A 97 -2.05 -2.34 -4.71
CA GLY A 97 -2.42 -3.75 -4.84
C GLY A 97 -3.61 -4.14 -3.98
N GLY A 98 -3.79 -5.42 -3.79
CA GLY A 98 -4.83 -5.99 -2.94
C GLY A 98 -4.43 -6.06 -1.47
N GLY A 99 -5.16 -6.86 -0.70
CA GLY A 99 -4.95 -6.97 0.74
C GLY A 99 -3.58 -7.50 1.14
N VAL A 100 -3.02 -8.43 0.38
CA VAL A 100 -1.67 -8.96 0.65
C VAL A 100 -0.62 -7.87 0.53
N VAL A 101 -0.68 -7.07 -0.54
CA VAL A 101 0.26 -5.96 -0.76
C VAL A 101 0.11 -4.91 0.34
N GLY A 102 -1.13 -4.54 0.67
CA GLY A 102 -1.40 -3.56 1.71
C GLY A 102 -0.89 -3.98 3.08
N ASP A 103 -1.14 -5.24 3.47
CA ASP A 103 -0.68 -5.76 4.75
C ASP A 103 0.84 -5.82 4.84
N LEU A 104 1.49 -6.33 3.81
CA LEU A 104 2.96 -6.45 3.79
C LEU A 104 3.63 -5.08 3.76
N ALA A 105 3.19 -4.21 2.86
CA ALA A 105 3.77 -2.87 2.72
C ALA A 105 3.52 -2.01 3.97
N GLY A 106 2.32 -2.11 4.55
CA GLY A 106 2.01 -1.40 5.79
C GLY A 106 2.87 -1.86 6.95
N PHE A 107 3.14 -3.16 7.05
CA PHE A 107 4.02 -3.69 8.10
C PHE A 107 5.47 -3.28 7.89
N ALA A 108 5.93 -3.24 6.64
CA ALA A 108 7.26 -2.69 6.33
C ALA A 108 7.37 -1.22 6.76
N ALA A 109 6.36 -0.41 6.45
CA ALA A 109 6.33 1.00 6.87
C ALA A 109 6.31 1.15 8.39
N ALA A 110 5.53 0.31 9.08
CA ALA A 110 5.40 0.36 10.54
C ALA A 110 6.69 -0.01 11.26
N THR A 111 7.52 -0.86 10.65
CA THR A 111 8.72 -1.41 11.30
C THR A 111 10.02 -0.73 10.86
N TYR A 112 10.08 -0.16 9.65
CA TYR A 112 11.28 0.52 9.19
C TYR A 112 11.50 1.78 10.05
N MET A 113 12.66 1.86 10.70
CA MET A 113 13.02 2.98 11.59
C MET A 113 11.93 3.30 12.64
N ARG A 114 11.18 2.29 13.08
CA ARG A 114 10.07 2.39 14.05
C ARG A 114 8.85 3.15 13.50
N GLY A 115 8.72 3.24 12.20
CA GLY A 115 7.55 3.78 11.52
C GLY A 115 7.87 4.95 10.62
N ILE A 116 7.48 4.80 9.34
CA ILE A 116 7.50 5.88 8.35
C ILE A 116 6.11 5.99 7.72
N ASP A 117 5.85 7.07 7.01
CA ASP A 117 4.55 7.30 6.39
C ASP A 117 4.16 6.18 5.43
N PHE A 118 2.88 5.83 5.44
CA PHE A 118 2.29 4.81 4.60
C PHE A 118 1.06 5.35 3.89
N TYR A 119 0.96 5.10 2.59
CA TYR A 119 -0.22 5.39 1.78
C TYR A 119 -0.71 4.11 1.13
N ASN A 120 -2.03 3.95 1.02
CA ASN A 120 -2.62 2.76 0.42
C ASN A 120 -3.47 3.13 -0.80
N ILE A 121 -3.21 2.45 -1.92
CA ILE A 121 -3.98 2.56 -3.16
C ILE A 121 -4.50 1.16 -3.49
N PRO A 122 -5.67 0.78 -2.95
CA PRO A 122 -6.20 -0.56 -3.14
C PRO A 122 -6.71 -0.78 -4.56
N THR A 123 -6.44 -1.96 -5.12
CA THR A 123 -6.78 -2.30 -6.51
C THR A 123 -7.81 -3.42 -6.63
N THR A 124 -8.29 -3.98 -5.53
CA THR A 124 -9.35 -5.00 -5.53
C THR A 124 -10.57 -4.47 -4.79
N SER A 125 -11.76 -5.00 -5.11
CA SER A 125 -12.98 -4.58 -4.42
C SER A 125 -12.91 -4.85 -2.92
N LEU A 126 -12.39 -5.99 -2.51
CA LEU A 126 -12.23 -6.32 -1.09
C LEU A 126 -11.26 -5.36 -0.41
N SER A 127 -10.10 -5.08 -1.02
CA SER A 127 -9.14 -4.15 -0.44
C SER A 127 -9.63 -2.71 -0.42
N GLN A 128 -10.51 -2.33 -1.36
CA GLN A 128 -11.12 -1.00 -1.34
C GLN A 128 -12.17 -0.85 -0.25
N VAL A 129 -12.81 -1.94 0.17
CA VAL A 129 -13.86 -1.90 1.20
C VAL A 129 -13.32 -2.17 2.60
N ASP A 130 -12.54 -3.25 2.78
CA ASP A 130 -12.13 -3.74 4.10
C ASP A 130 -10.66 -3.53 4.42
N SER A 131 -9.77 -4.06 3.56
CA SER A 131 -8.35 -4.19 3.90
C SER A 131 -7.62 -2.86 3.99
N SER A 132 -8.08 -1.83 3.27
CA SER A 132 -7.46 -0.50 3.29
C SER A 132 -7.89 0.34 4.49
N ILE A 133 -8.88 -0.13 5.25
CA ILE A 133 -9.46 0.58 6.40
C ILE A 133 -9.18 -0.22 7.66
N GLY A 134 -8.89 0.44 8.78
CA GLY A 134 -8.69 -0.19 10.07
C GLY A 134 -7.24 -0.34 10.51
N GLY A 135 -6.28 -0.09 9.63
CA GLY A 135 -4.86 -0.02 10.01
C GLY A 135 -4.23 -1.33 10.46
N LYS A 136 -4.78 -2.46 10.06
CA LYS A 136 -4.19 -3.77 10.37
C LYS A 136 -3.09 -4.06 9.38
N THR A 137 -1.88 -4.33 9.87
CA THR A 137 -0.74 -4.76 9.06
C THR A 137 -0.21 -6.05 9.63
N ALA A 138 0.08 -7.03 8.78
CA ALA A 138 0.49 -8.34 9.28
C ALA A 138 1.18 -9.18 8.22
N ILE A 139 1.90 -10.18 8.70
CA ILE A 139 2.45 -11.26 7.89
C ILE A 139 2.05 -12.61 8.51
N ASN A 140 2.21 -13.65 7.72
CA ASN A 140 1.99 -15.03 8.15
C ASN A 140 3.30 -15.62 8.68
N PHE A 141 3.21 -16.52 9.64
CA PHE A 141 4.39 -17.14 10.23
C PHE A 141 4.07 -18.54 10.72
N ASN A 142 4.92 -19.50 10.35
CA ASN A 142 4.81 -20.90 10.76
C ASN A 142 3.42 -21.49 10.51
N GLY A 143 2.85 -21.21 9.32
CA GLY A 143 1.54 -21.72 8.94
C GLY A 143 0.35 -21.02 9.57
N VAL A 144 0.57 -19.98 10.36
CA VAL A 144 -0.51 -19.20 11.00
C VAL A 144 -0.65 -17.85 10.30
N LYS A 145 -1.87 -17.56 9.82
CA LYS A 145 -2.15 -16.33 9.09
C LYS A 145 -2.22 -15.14 10.03
N ASN A 146 -1.60 -14.01 9.60
CA ASN A 146 -1.70 -12.71 10.24
C ASN A 146 -1.27 -12.71 11.72
N ILE A 147 -0.35 -13.58 12.08
CA ILE A 147 0.06 -13.77 13.49
C ILE A 147 1.13 -12.76 13.94
N VAL A 148 1.88 -12.19 13.00
CA VAL A 148 2.91 -11.20 13.30
C VAL A 148 2.53 -9.90 12.61
N GLY A 149 2.34 -8.85 13.37
CA GLY A 149 1.94 -7.57 12.80
C GLY A 149 1.68 -6.52 13.87
N THR A 150 1.14 -5.40 13.43
CA THR A 150 0.80 -4.30 14.32
C THR A 150 -0.34 -3.48 13.71
N PHE A 151 -0.99 -2.66 14.53
CA PHE A 151 -1.88 -1.63 14.04
C PHE A 151 -1.04 -0.44 13.58
N TYR A 152 -1.21 -0.03 12.34
CA TYR A 152 -0.50 1.10 11.77
C TYR A 152 -1.37 1.80 10.74
N GLN A 153 -1.80 3.02 11.04
CA GLN A 153 -2.74 3.73 10.19
C GLN A 153 -2.03 4.34 8.99
N PRO A 154 -2.64 4.24 7.79
CA PRO A 154 -2.12 4.99 6.64
C PRO A 154 -2.31 6.49 6.86
N ARG A 155 -1.50 7.30 6.21
CA ARG A 155 -1.68 8.76 6.20
C ARG A 155 -2.82 9.17 5.29
N ARG A 156 -3.05 8.42 4.22
CA ARG A 156 -4.17 8.62 3.29
C ARG A 156 -4.40 7.34 2.50
N VAL A 157 -5.65 7.15 2.08
CA VAL A 157 -6.06 6.05 1.20
C VAL A 157 -6.69 6.66 -0.05
N LEU A 158 -6.24 6.24 -1.24
CA LEU A 158 -6.83 6.65 -2.50
C LEU A 158 -7.61 5.48 -3.09
N VAL A 159 -8.92 5.62 -3.20
CA VAL A 159 -9.80 4.62 -3.80
C VAL A 159 -10.19 5.10 -5.19
N ASP A 160 -9.65 4.44 -6.22
CA ASP A 160 -9.92 4.73 -7.62
C ASP A 160 -10.69 3.55 -8.22
N PRO A 161 -12.02 3.67 -8.43
CA PRO A 161 -12.80 2.56 -8.97
C PRO A 161 -12.36 2.11 -10.36
N ASP A 162 -11.66 2.94 -11.12
CA ASP A 162 -11.16 2.55 -12.45
C ASP A 162 -10.09 1.44 -12.36
N LEU A 163 -9.42 1.29 -11.22
CA LEU A 163 -8.44 0.21 -11.03
C LEU A 163 -9.10 -1.16 -10.97
N LEU A 164 -10.41 -1.23 -10.69
CA LEU A 164 -11.16 -2.48 -10.65
C LEU A 164 -11.52 -3.01 -12.05
N ALA A 165 -11.45 -2.17 -13.08
CA ALA A 165 -11.88 -2.53 -14.44
C ALA A 165 -11.03 -3.64 -15.07
N THR A 166 -9.85 -3.92 -14.52
CA THR A 166 -8.94 -4.98 -15.01
C THR A 166 -9.14 -6.31 -14.30
N LEU A 167 -10.03 -6.40 -13.30
CA LEU A 167 -10.28 -7.63 -12.57
C LEU A 167 -11.30 -8.50 -13.31
N PRO A 168 -11.22 -9.86 -13.16
CA PRO A 168 -12.27 -10.75 -13.66
C PRO A 168 -13.65 -10.37 -13.09
N PRO A 169 -14.74 -10.54 -13.86
CA PRO A 169 -16.07 -10.15 -13.38
C PRO A 169 -16.47 -10.72 -12.03
N ARG A 170 -16.08 -11.96 -11.72
CA ARG A 170 -16.38 -12.59 -10.43
C ARG A 170 -15.71 -11.87 -9.25
N GLN A 171 -14.55 -11.23 -9.47
CA GLN A 171 -13.87 -10.46 -8.44
C GLN A 171 -14.47 -9.07 -8.28
N LEU A 172 -15.01 -8.51 -9.37
CA LEU A 172 -15.73 -7.24 -9.31
C LEU A 172 -17.02 -7.35 -8.51
N ALA A 173 -17.67 -8.52 -8.55
CA ALA A 173 -18.90 -8.78 -7.82
C ALA A 173 -18.68 -9.08 -6.32
N ALA A 174 -17.46 -9.37 -5.93
CA ALA A 174 -17.10 -9.61 -4.52
C ALA A 174 -16.87 -8.27 -3.78
#